data_b5d19530cd595a68bc2e788fd04e8617
#
_entry.id   b5d19530cd595a68bc2e788fd04e8617
#
_cell.length_a   1.000
_cell.length_b   1.000
_cell.length_c   1.000
_cell.angle_alpha   90.00
_cell.angle_beta   90.00
_cell.angle_gamma   90.00
#
_symmetry.space_group_name_H-M   'P 1'
#
loop_
_entity.id
_entity.type
_entity.pdbx_description
1 polymer ?
#
loop_
_entity_poly.entity_id
_entity_poly.type
_entity_poly.pdbx_seq_one_letter_code
_entity_poly.pdbx_strand_id
1 'polypeptide(L)' 'MAKVVVDVMLKPEILDPQGQAIQRALPSLGFDRVSAVRQGKHFELDVDADDPLVAAEEVARTLLANPVIEDFTVRMAD' A
#
# COMPACT_ATOMS: atom_id res chain seq x y z
N MET A 1 13.55 -11.57 15.70
CA MET A 1 12.53 -10.68 15.13
C MET A 1 12.36 -10.96 13.66
N ALA A 2 11.14 -10.94 13.20
CA ALA A 2 10.84 -11.11 11.79
C ALA A 2 10.46 -9.76 11.18
N LYS A 3 10.90 -9.52 9.95
CA LYS A 3 10.47 -8.35 9.19
C LYS A 3 9.28 -8.72 8.33
N VAL A 4 8.21 -7.95 8.46
CA VAL A 4 6.98 -8.15 7.70
C VAL A 4 6.68 -6.87 6.93
N VAL A 5 6.29 -7.03 5.67
CA VAL A 5 5.91 -5.91 4.81
C VAL A 5 4.39 -5.86 4.71
N VAL A 6 3.83 -4.67 4.89
CA VAL A 6 2.42 -4.41 4.68
C VAL A 6 2.30 -3.35 3.58
N ASP A 7 1.60 -3.71 2.51
CA ASP A 7 1.30 -2.77 1.42
C ASP A 7 -0.19 -2.45 1.45
N VAL A 8 -0.52 -1.16 1.40
CA VAL A 8 -1.89 -0.66 1.49
C VAL A 8 -2.21 0.13 0.23
N MET A 9 -3.31 -0.22 -0.44
CA MET A 9 -3.76 0.46 -1.64
C MET A 9 -5.22 0.83 -1.50
N LEU A 10 -5.62 1.94 -2.09
CA LEU A 10 -7.05 2.26 -2.21
C LEU A 10 -7.74 1.16 -3.04
N LYS A 11 -8.97 0.84 -2.67
CA LYS A 11 -9.78 -0.09 -3.47
C LYS A 11 -9.94 0.46 -4.90
N PRO A 12 -10.06 -0.43 -5.91
CA PRO A 12 -10.11 0.03 -7.30
C PRO A 12 -11.22 1.05 -7.59
N GLU A 13 -12.33 0.97 -6.88
CA GLU A 13 -13.47 1.87 -7.08
C GLU A 13 -13.32 3.22 -6.38
N ILE A 14 -12.28 3.37 -5.55
CA ILE A 14 -12.05 4.62 -4.80
C ILE A 14 -11.11 5.51 -5.61
N LEU A 15 -11.46 6.80 -5.70
CA LEU A 15 -10.64 7.79 -6.37
C LEU A 15 -9.30 7.97 -5.67
N ASP A 16 -8.22 8.00 -6.45
CA ASP A 16 -6.86 8.24 -5.98
C ASP A 16 -6.38 9.61 -6.50
N PRO A 17 -6.61 10.69 -5.76
CA PRO A 17 -6.26 12.03 -6.25
C PRO A 17 -4.77 12.22 -6.47
N GLN A 18 -3.92 11.59 -5.64
CA GLN A 18 -2.46 11.71 -5.78
C GLN A 18 -1.97 10.97 -7.01
N GLY A 19 -2.46 9.75 -7.24
CA GLY A 19 -2.12 9.01 -8.44
C GLY A 19 -2.58 9.71 -9.70
N GLN A 20 -3.76 10.31 -9.68
CA GLN A 20 -4.27 11.08 -10.82
C GLN A 20 -3.45 12.34 -11.07
N ALA A 21 -3.00 13.02 -10.02
CA ALA A 21 -2.15 14.21 -10.17
C ALA A 21 -0.82 13.84 -10.83
N ILE A 22 -0.22 12.73 -10.41
CA ILE A 22 1.02 12.24 -11.04
C ILE A 22 0.76 11.90 -12.50
N GLN A 23 -0.31 11.19 -12.80
CA GLN A 23 -0.65 10.79 -14.15
C GLN A 23 -0.80 11.99 -15.07
N ARG A 24 -1.47 13.05 -14.60
CA ARG A 24 -1.66 14.26 -15.40
C ARG A 24 -0.37 15.01 -15.65
N ALA A 25 0.62 14.91 -14.75
CA ALA A 25 1.89 15.60 -14.90
C ALA A 25 2.85 14.91 -15.86
N LEU A 26 2.72 13.60 -16.05
CA LEU A 26 3.70 12.81 -16.80
C LEU A 26 3.86 13.23 -18.27
N PRO A 27 2.77 13.49 -19.04
CA PRO A 27 2.96 13.88 -20.45
C PRO A 27 3.79 15.14 -20.64
N SER A 28 3.65 16.13 -19.77
CA SER A 28 4.43 17.37 -19.88
C SER A 28 5.90 17.17 -19.57
N LEU A 29 6.26 16.04 -18.96
CA LEU A 29 7.64 15.69 -18.65
C LEU A 29 8.23 14.69 -19.67
N GLY A 30 7.48 14.38 -20.72
CA GLY A 30 7.93 13.49 -21.78
C GLY A 30 7.54 12.03 -21.58
N PHE A 31 6.73 11.72 -20.57
CA PHE A 31 6.30 10.36 -20.28
C PHE A 31 4.85 10.18 -20.72
N ASP A 32 4.66 9.82 -21.99
CA ASP A 32 3.33 9.72 -22.58
C ASP A 32 2.82 8.27 -22.72
N ARG A 33 3.59 7.30 -22.21
CA ARG A 33 3.21 5.86 -22.29
C ARG A 33 2.60 5.31 -21.02
N VAL A 34 2.47 6.15 -19.99
CA VAL A 34 1.89 5.73 -18.72
C VAL A 34 0.40 6.05 -18.73
N SER A 35 -0.42 5.01 -18.80
CA SER A 35 -1.86 5.19 -18.93
C SER A 35 -2.58 5.31 -17.58
N ALA A 36 -1.95 4.86 -16.50
CA ALA A 36 -2.57 4.92 -15.19
C ALA A 36 -1.50 4.93 -14.11
N VAL A 37 -1.78 5.62 -13.01
CA VAL A 37 -0.92 5.64 -11.83
C VAL A 37 -1.79 5.43 -10.61
N ARG A 38 -1.37 4.52 -9.74
CA ARG A 38 -2.00 4.31 -8.43
C ARG A 38 -0.94 4.43 -7.37
N GLN A 39 -1.28 5.11 -6.28
CA GLN A 39 -0.36 5.33 -5.17
C GLN A 39 -0.90 4.65 -3.92
N GLY A 40 -0.01 4.10 -3.12
CA GLY A 40 -0.36 3.45 -1.87
C GLY A 40 0.71 3.67 -0.82
N LYS A 41 0.63 2.89 0.25
CA LYS A 41 1.54 2.96 1.37
C LYS A 41 2.28 1.64 1.53
N HIS A 42 3.53 1.74 1.93
CA HIS A 42 4.39 0.59 2.17
C HIS A 42 4.93 0.68 3.60
N PHE A 43 4.68 -0.33 4.42
CA PHE A 43 5.16 -0.38 5.79
C PHE A 43 6.09 -1.57 5.98
N GLU A 44 7.15 -1.36 6.73
CA GLU A 44 8.07 -2.43 7.16
C GLU A 44 7.98 -2.53 8.67
N LEU A 45 7.60 -3.71 9.16
CA LEU A 45 7.41 -3.95 10.57
C LEU A 45 8.42 -4.97 11.07
N ASP A 46 9.08 -4.66 12.17
CA ASP A 46 9.86 -5.65 12.90
C ASP A 46 8.95 -6.23 13.97
N VAL A 47 8.65 -7.52 13.85
CA VAL A 47 7.63 -8.17 14.68
C VAL A 47 8.28 -9.23 15.55
N ASP A 48 8.10 -9.10 16.86
CA ASP A 48 8.53 -10.08 17.84
C ASP A 48 7.29 -10.84 18.33
N ALA A 49 6.88 -11.84 17.57
CA ALA A 49 5.72 -12.66 17.89
C ALA A 49 5.91 -14.05 17.34
N ASP A 50 5.18 -15.03 17.91
CA ASP A 50 5.24 -16.43 17.46
C ASP A 50 4.74 -16.57 16.01
N ASP A 51 3.71 -15.81 15.66
CA ASP A 51 3.19 -15.78 14.29
C ASP A 51 3.24 -14.34 13.78
N PRO A 52 4.36 -13.94 13.15
CA PRO A 52 4.54 -12.55 12.73
C PRO A 52 3.51 -12.07 11.70
N LEU A 53 3.07 -12.96 10.80
CA LEU A 53 2.08 -12.57 9.79
C LEU A 53 0.73 -12.24 10.42
N VAL A 54 0.29 -13.04 11.37
CA VAL A 54 -0.98 -12.79 12.08
C VAL A 54 -0.91 -11.50 12.86
N ALA A 55 0.20 -11.27 13.57
CA ALA A 55 0.38 -10.04 14.33
C ALA A 55 0.39 -8.82 13.42
N ALA A 56 1.09 -8.89 12.29
CA ALA A 56 1.15 -7.79 11.33
C ALA A 56 -0.22 -7.52 10.69
N GLU A 57 -0.99 -8.58 10.42
CA GLU A 57 -2.33 -8.43 9.88
C GLU A 57 -3.25 -7.70 10.85
N GLU A 58 -3.16 -7.99 12.14
CA GLU A 58 -3.91 -7.27 13.15
C GLU A 58 -3.54 -5.79 13.19
N VAL A 59 -2.25 -5.48 13.15
CA VAL A 59 -1.77 -4.10 13.14
C VAL A 59 -2.28 -3.38 11.90
N ALA A 60 -2.19 -4.02 10.74
CA ALA A 60 -2.64 -3.43 9.48
C ALA A 60 -4.14 -3.10 9.53
N ARG A 61 -4.94 -4.06 9.99
CA ARG A 61 -6.40 -3.89 10.04
C ARG A 61 -6.80 -2.83 11.06
N THR A 62 -6.08 -2.75 12.16
CA THR A 62 -6.43 -1.86 13.28
C THR A 62 -5.97 -0.43 13.04
N LEU A 63 -4.79 -0.24 12.43
CA LEU A 63 -4.14 1.06 12.41
C LEU A 63 -3.66 1.51 11.04
N LEU A 64 -3.12 0.61 10.21
CA LEU A 64 -2.40 1.01 9.00
C LEU A 64 -3.33 1.23 7.81
N ALA A 65 -4.41 0.50 7.73
CA ALA A 65 -5.36 0.57 6.63
C ALA A 65 -6.75 0.92 7.12
N ASN A 66 -7.48 1.66 6.28
CA ASN A 66 -8.90 1.89 6.50
C ASN A 66 -9.66 0.88 5.63
N PRO A 67 -10.21 -0.20 6.22
CA PRO A 67 -10.80 -1.28 5.43
C PRO A 67 -12.05 -0.89 4.64
N VAL A 68 -12.62 0.28 4.94
CA VAL A 68 -13.76 0.79 4.17
C VAL A 68 -13.33 1.20 2.76
N ILE A 69 -12.13 1.79 2.62
CA ILE A 69 -11.67 2.35 1.35
C ILE A 69 -10.35 1.74 0.87
N GLU A 70 -9.69 0.92 1.69
CA GLU A 70 -8.35 0.39 1.37
C GLU A 70 -8.31 -1.12 1.49
N ASP A 71 -7.50 -1.73 0.63
CA ASP A 71 -7.08 -3.13 0.75
C ASP A 71 -5.64 -3.17 1.21
N PHE A 72 -5.25 -4.26 1.87
CA PHE A 72 -3.85 -4.43 2.24
C PHE A 72 -3.40 -5.86 2.01
N THR A 73 -2.09 -6.03 1.85
CA THR A 73 -1.44 -7.34 1.79
C THR A 73 -0.34 -7.39 2.82
N VAL A 74 -0.10 -8.57 3.35
CA VAL A 74 0.93 -8.82 4.37
C VAL A 74 1.81 -9.95 3.88
N ARG A 75 3.14 -9.74 3.93
CA ARG A 75 4.09 -10.78 3.51
C ARG A 75 5.36 -10.70 4.33
N MET A 76 6.04 -11.83 4.47
CA MET A 76 7.36 -11.83 5.08
C MET A 76 8.34 -11.13 4.13
N ALA A 77 9.21 -10.31 4.69
CA ALA A 77 10.30 -9.71 3.93
C ALA A 77 11.49 -10.68 3.91
N ASP A 78 11.99 -10.98 2.76
CA ASP A 78 13.15 -11.86 2.59
C ASP A 78 14.43 -11.08 2.36
#